data_648d1d75017423c4014113ed778970f8
#
_entry.id   648d1d75017423c4014113ed778970f8
#
_cell.length_a   1.000
_cell.length_b   1.000
_cell.length_c   1.000
_cell.angle_alpha   90.00
_cell.angle_beta   90.00
_cell.angle_gamma   90.00
#
_symmetry.space_group_name_H-M   'P 1'
#
loop_
_entity.id
_entity.type
_entity.pdbx_description
1 polymer ?
#
loop_
_entity_poly.entity_id
_entity_poly.type
_entity_poly.pdbx_seq_one_letter_code
_entity_poly.pdbx_strand_id
1 'polypeptide(L)'
;MEGTETEVASAAVERLWPGRPARIAELSGGTTNRNYRVDVDGSSFVLRVGGKDTNLLGIDRATEHAASLRAAEIGVGPAVVAFVESEGWLVTRFISGKGIPPEELRTPEGIRRVAAVLRKIHKAAAIPGRFDAHAVVDQYREEATRHGVWIPAEFDHAHLASERIRRARGPQPQVPCHNDLLNANFLDDGEIRVVDWEYAGIGDRFFDLANLSVNHDFSIDDDRLLVAAYFGVERPADLAALRLMRLMSDFREAMWGVLQSGISTLDFDFRSYADKHFNRLLLAAADPDFEHYLRQTSAGRMEDPPPAARRRGP
;
A
#
# COMPACT_ATOMS: atom_id res chain seq x y z
N MET A 1 10.73 2.01 32.22
CA MET A 1 10.51 0.55 32.12
C MET A 1 9.56 0.34 30.95
N GLU A 2 10.09 -0.10 29.81
CA GLU A 2 9.25 -0.52 28.68
C GLU A 2 8.63 -1.86 29.08
N GLY A 3 7.30 -1.91 29.19
CA GLY A 3 6.57 -3.15 29.41
C GLY A 3 6.83 -4.12 28.26
N THR A 4 6.80 -5.41 28.54
CA THR A 4 6.88 -6.39 27.45
C THR A 4 5.71 -6.18 26.49
N GLU A 5 5.90 -6.50 25.21
CA GLU A 5 4.88 -6.31 24.15
C GLU A 5 3.53 -6.97 24.50
N THR A 6 3.58 -8.09 25.21
CA THR A 6 2.40 -8.77 25.78
C THR A 6 1.70 -7.95 26.86
N GLU A 7 2.45 -7.17 27.65
CA GLU A 7 1.88 -6.29 28.66
C GLU A 7 1.09 -5.11 28.03
N VAL A 8 1.58 -4.56 26.89
CA VAL A 8 0.86 -3.52 26.14
C VAL A 8 -0.45 -4.06 25.59
N ALA A 9 -0.44 -5.25 24.98
CA ALA A 9 -1.65 -5.89 24.48
C ALA A 9 -2.66 -6.19 25.59
N SER A 10 -2.17 -6.67 26.76
CA SER A 10 -3.01 -6.97 27.91
C SER A 10 -3.64 -5.68 28.49
N ALA A 11 -2.86 -4.60 28.62
CA ALA A 11 -3.36 -3.31 29.07
C ALA A 11 -4.41 -2.72 28.08
N ALA A 12 -4.18 -2.86 26.79
CA ALA A 12 -5.14 -2.43 25.76
C ALA A 12 -6.45 -3.23 25.87
N VAL A 13 -6.37 -4.55 26.08
CA VAL A 13 -7.55 -5.40 26.22
C VAL A 13 -8.33 -5.04 27.49
N GLU A 14 -7.67 -4.84 28.62
CA GLU A 14 -8.35 -4.43 29.86
C GLU A 14 -9.04 -3.07 29.70
N ARG A 15 -8.42 -2.13 28.98
CA ARG A 15 -9.04 -0.82 28.71
C ARG A 15 -10.23 -0.91 27.76
N LEU A 16 -10.17 -1.77 26.75
CA LEU A 16 -11.22 -1.91 25.73
C LEU A 16 -12.37 -2.81 26.19
N TRP A 17 -12.09 -3.81 27.03
CA TRP A 17 -13.06 -4.77 27.56
C TRP A 17 -12.88 -4.98 29.07
N PRO A 18 -13.09 -3.95 29.89
CA PRO A 18 -12.79 -3.99 31.32
C PRO A 18 -13.54 -5.12 32.02
N GLY A 19 -12.79 -5.91 32.79
CA GLY A 19 -13.33 -7.02 33.59
C GLY A 19 -13.86 -8.21 32.80
N ARG A 20 -13.65 -8.28 31.48
CA ARG A 20 -14.10 -9.40 30.65
C ARG A 20 -12.95 -10.38 30.43
N PRO A 21 -13.17 -11.68 30.61
CA PRO A 21 -12.19 -12.68 30.25
C PRO A 21 -11.91 -12.63 28.76
N ALA A 22 -10.65 -12.44 28.39
CA ALA A 22 -10.21 -12.39 27.00
C ALA A 22 -9.02 -13.35 26.78
N ARG A 23 -8.98 -13.99 25.60
CA ARG A 23 -7.84 -14.73 25.12
C ARG A 23 -7.11 -13.87 24.10
N ILE A 24 -5.82 -13.65 24.30
CA ILE A 24 -4.97 -12.88 23.42
C ILE A 24 -3.98 -13.83 22.74
N ALA A 25 -3.83 -13.72 21.43
CA ALA A 25 -2.83 -14.45 20.65
C ALA A 25 -2.19 -13.50 19.64
N GLU A 26 -0.88 -13.47 19.57
CA GLU A 26 -0.18 -12.66 18.57
C GLU A 26 -0.42 -13.24 17.17
N LEU A 27 -0.66 -12.34 16.20
CA LEU A 27 -0.73 -12.67 14.79
C LEU A 27 0.62 -12.36 14.14
N SER A 28 1.21 -13.35 13.47
CA SER A 28 2.48 -13.20 12.77
C SER A 28 2.36 -12.33 11.51
N GLY A 29 3.44 -11.67 11.11
CA GLY A 29 3.59 -11.06 9.79
C GLY A 29 3.58 -9.53 9.72
N GLY A 30 3.58 -8.80 10.85
CA GLY A 30 3.72 -7.32 10.83
C GLY A 30 5.18 -6.87 10.91
N THR A 31 5.64 -6.01 9.99
CA THR A 31 6.96 -5.36 10.08
C THR A 31 6.90 -3.95 10.69
N THR A 32 5.72 -3.35 10.75
CA THR A 32 5.52 -1.98 11.25
C THR A 32 4.65 -1.96 12.50
N ASN A 33 3.73 -2.91 12.65
CA ASN A 33 2.76 -3.00 13.73
C ASN A 33 2.77 -4.37 14.38
N ARG A 34 2.28 -4.44 15.63
CA ARG A 34 1.94 -5.70 16.28
C ARG A 34 0.44 -5.92 16.20
N ASN A 35 0.05 -7.07 15.71
CA ASN A 35 -1.34 -7.47 15.58
C ASN A 35 -1.65 -8.63 16.54
N TYR A 36 -2.77 -8.52 17.25
CA TYR A 36 -3.22 -9.53 18.20
C TYR A 36 -4.65 -9.94 17.88
N ARG A 37 -4.89 -11.23 17.83
CA ARG A 37 -6.24 -11.76 17.90
C ARG A 37 -6.71 -11.72 19.35
N VAL A 38 -7.89 -11.13 19.57
CA VAL A 38 -8.52 -11.04 20.87
C VAL A 38 -9.88 -11.71 20.79
N ASP A 39 -10.04 -12.82 21.53
CA ASP A 39 -11.31 -13.52 21.65
C ASP A 39 -11.96 -13.14 22.99
N VAL A 40 -13.11 -12.50 22.94
CA VAL A 40 -13.87 -12.04 24.12
C VAL A 40 -15.38 -12.21 23.88
N ASP A 41 -16.10 -12.75 24.84
CA ASP A 41 -17.56 -12.99 24.81
C ASP A 41 -18.03 -13.70 23.53
N GLY A 42 -17.28 -14.71 23.07
CA GLY A 42 -17.63 -15.49 21.87
C GLY A 42 -17.42 -14.76 20.55
N SER A 43 -16.83 -13.56 20.58
CA SER A 43 -16.47 -12.78 19.39
C SER A 43 -14.96 -12.67 19.25
N SER A 44 -14.48 -12.63 18.01
CA SER A 44 -13.05 -12.46 17.70
C SER A 44 -12.78 -11.10 17.07
N PHE A 45 -11.68 -10.48 17.48
CA PHE A 45 -11.24 -9.17 17.03
C PHE A 45 -9.75 -9.21 16.64
N VAL A 46 -9.30 -8.22 15.90
CA VAL A 46 -7.89 -7.90 15.73
C VAL A 46 -7.64 -6.58 16.43
N LEU A 47 -6.73 -6.60 17.41
CA LEU A 47 -6.15 -5.41 18.01
C LEU A 47 -4.83 -5.13 17.33
N ARG A 48 -4.71 -3.97 16.68
CA ARG A 48 -3.46 -3.47 16.16
C ARG A 48 -2.86 -2.46 17.14
N VAL A 49 -1.63 -2.70 17.52
CA VAL A 49 -0.78 -1.79 18.28
C VAL A 49 0.27 -1.24 17.34
N GLY A 50 0.30 0.07 17.15
CA GLY A 50 1.27 0.72 16.27
C GLY A 50 2.69 0.56 16.78
N GLY A 51 3.65 0.37 15.86
CA GLY A 51 5.07 0.44 16.16
C GLY A 51 5.52 1.84 16.57
N LYS A 52 6.76 1.96 17.05
CA LYS A 52 7.40 3.24 17.37
C LYS A 52 7.79 3.96 16.07
N ASP A 53 7.81 5.29 16.12
CA ASP A 53 8.35 6.16 15.06
C ASP A 53 7.73 5.96 13.66
N THR A 54 6.50 5.41 13.59
CA THR A 54 5.79 5.16 12.32
C THR A 54 5.46 6.44 11.55
N ASN A 55 5.47 7.59 12.21
CA ASN A 55 5.36 8.92 11.59
C ASN A 55 6.53 9.21 10.63
N LEU A 56 7.74 8.67 10.88
CA LEU A 56 8.90 8.78 9.98
C LEU A 56 8.63 8.05 8.65
N LEU A 57 7.78 7.04 8.66
CA LEU A 57 7.34 6.29 7.48
C LEU A 57 6.16 6.96 6.76
N GLY A 58 5.72 8.15 7.22
CA GLY A 58 4.56 8.85 6.67
C GLY A 58 3.22 8.27 7.10
N ILE A 59 3.19 7.40 8.12
CA ILE A 59 1.97 6.78 8.62
C ILE A 59 1.26 7.75 9.57
N ASP A 60 -0.01 8.07 9.24
CA ASP A 60 -0.92 8.86 10.07
C ASP A 60 -2.08 7.99 10.56
N ARG A 61 -2.17 7.78 11.86
CA ARG A 61 -3.15 6.86 12.47
C ARG A 61 -4.60 7.30 12.32
N ALA A 62 -4.86 8.60 12.22
CA ALA A 62 -6.21 9.09 11.96
C ALA A 62 -6.62 8.84 10.50
N THR A 63 -5.69 9.01 9.57
CA THR A 63 -5.88 8.65 8.16
C THR A 63 -6.13 7.16 7.99
N GLU A 64 -5.32 6.31 8.63
CA GLU A 64 -5.51 4.85 8.64
C GLU A 64 -6.89 4.45 9.17
N HIS A 65 -7.31 5.02 10.31
CA HIS A 65 -8.63 4.77 10.88
C HIS A 65 -9.74 5.15 9.89
N ALA A 66 -9.66 6.34 9.29
CA ALA A 66 -10.65 6.79 8.32
C ALA A 66 -10.68 5.91 7.05
N ALA A 67 -9.52 5.45 6.58
CA ALA A 67 -9.41 4.52 5.46
C ALA A 67 -10.01 3.14 5.80
N SER A 68 -9.75 2.63 7.00
CA SER A 68 -10.32 1.37 7.51
C SER A 68 -11.85 1.44 7.62
N LEU A 69 -12.40 2.56 8.10
CA LEU A 69 -13.85 2.80 8.11
C LEU A 69 -14.43 2.78 6.69
N ARG A 70 -13.77 3.44 5.76
CA ARG A 70 -14.20 3.48 4.36
C ARG A 70 -14.12 2.09 3.72
N ALA A 71 -13.08 1.33 3.98
CA ALA A 71 -12.92 -0.05 3.50
C ALA A 71 -14.05 -0.96 4.01
N ALA A 72 -14.43 -0.82 5.28
CA ALA A 72 -15.55 -1.54 5.87
C ALA A 72 -16.89 -1.17 5.21
N GLU A 73 -17.15 0.13 4.98
CA GLU A 73 -18.39 0.61 4.33
C GLU A 73 -18.59 0.04 2.93
N ILE A 74 -17.53 -0.06 2.14
CA ILE A 74 -17.60 -0.61 0.77
C ILE A 74 -17.45 -2.14 0.73
N GLY A 75 -17.37 -2.78 1.90
CA GLY A 75 -17.32 -4.23 2.05
C GLY A 75 -16.01 -4.87 1.59
N VAL A 76 -14.89 -4.14 1.57
CA VAL A 76 -13.57 -4.68 1.21
C VAL A 76 -12.65 -4.87 2.42
N GLY A 77 -12.91 -4.22 3.55
CA GLY A 77 -12.16 -4.35 4.80
C GLY A 77 -13.00 -4.89 5.94
N PRO A 78 -12.38 -5.24 7.08
CA PRO A 78 -13.09 -5.66 8.28
C PRO A 78 -13.84 -4.49 8.92
N ALA A 79 -14.95 -4.78 9.60
CA ALA A 79 -15.66 -3.76 10.37
C ALA A 79 -14.77 -3.20 11.49
N VAL A 80 -14.64 -1.89 11.56
CA VAL A 80 -13.94 -1.18 12.65
C VAL A 80 -14.83 -1.17 13.88
N VAL A 81 -14.27 -1.55 15.03
CA VAL A 81 -14.98 -1.67 16.31
C VAL A 81 -14.60 -0.53 17.26
N ALA A 82 -13.33 -0.19 17.32
CA ALA A 82 -12.84 0.90 18.16
C ALA A 82 -11.54 1.48 17.59
N PHE A 83 -11.31 2.76 17.92
CA PHE A 83 -10.05 3.44 17.70
C PHE A 83 -9.69 4.22 18.95
N VAL A 84 -8.52 3.98 19.51
CA VAL A 84 -8.02 4.68 20.68
C VAL A 84 -6.96 5.67 20.20
N GLU A 85 -7.41 6.91 19.94
CA GLU A 85 -6.61 7.93 19.26
C GLU A 85 -5.30 8.25 19.99
N SER A 86 -5.34 8.33 21.34
CA SER A 86 -4.16 8.67 22.17
C SER A 86 -3.01 7.68 22.02
N GLU A 87 -3.30 6.41 21.75
CA GLU A 87 -2.32 5.33 21.57
C GLU A 87 -2.20 4.86 20.12
N GLY A 88 -3.09 5.32 19.24
CA GLY A 88 -3.17 4.85 17.86
C GLY A 88 -3.60 3.39 17.73
N TRP A 89 -4.30 2.82 18.74
CA TRP A 89 -4.77 1.44 18.68
C TRP A 89 -6.03 1.33 17.82
N LEU A 90 -6.00 0.40 16.88
CA LEU A 90 -7.16 0.11 16.03
C LEU A 90 -7.70 -1.29 16.33
N VAL A 91 -9.01 -1.39 16.54
CA VAL A 91 -9.69 -2.66 16.74
C VAL A 91 -10.66 -2.91 15.59
N THR A 92 -10.51 -4.06 14.94
CA THR A 92 -11.40 -4.50 13.88
C THR A 92 -12.00 -5.86 14.18
N ARG A 93 -13.09 -6.23 13.51
CA ARG A 93 -13.60 -7.62 13.53
C ARG A 93 -12.55 -8.54 12.91
N PHE A 94 -12.34 -9.69 13.52
CA PHE A 94 -11.50 -10.74 12.94
C PHE A 94 -12.20 -11.33 11.70
N ILE A 95 -11.49 -11.39 10.59
CA ILE A 95 -11.95 -12.05 9.37
C ILE A 95 -11.60 -13.53 9.48
N SER A 96 -12.62 -14.40 9.48
CA SER A 96 -12.42 -15.87 9.49
C SER A 96 -12.05 -16.41 8.09
N GLY A 97 -11.30 -15.62 7.32
CA GLY A 97 -10.80 -15.98 6.01
C GLY A 97 -9.40 -16.61 6.08
N LYS A 98 -8.92 -17.02 4.92
CA LYS A 98 -7.54 -17.51 4.73
C LYS A 98 -6.74 -16.49 3.92
N GLY A 99 -5.44 -16.39 4.17
CA GLY A 99 -4.55 -15.70 3.25
C GLY A 99 -4.63 -16.33 1.86
N ILE A 100 -4.68 -15.51 0.83
CA ILE A 100 -4.75 -16.01 -0.55
C ILE A 100 -3.32 -16.40 -0.97
N PRO A 101 -3.09 -17.65 -1.44
CA PRO A 101 -1.77 -18.02 -1.95
C PRO A 101 -1.35 -17.13 -3.14
N PRO A 102 -0.05 -16.73 -3.24
CA PRO A 102 0.40 -15.88 -4.34
C PRO A 102 0.10 -16.43 -5.74
N GLU A 103 0.18 -17.78 -5.90
CA GLU A 103 -0.14 -18.46 -7.13
C GLU A 103 -1.63 -18.36 -7.50
N GLU A 104 -2.52 -18.29 -6.53
CA GLU A 104 -3.96 -18.11 -6.77
C GLU A 104 -4.26 -16.69 -7.24
N LEU A 105 -3.62 -15.67 -6.64
CA LEU A 105 -3.74 -14.28 -7.09
C LEU A 105 -3.25 -14.07 -8.53
N ARG A 106 -2.27 -14.85 -8.99
CA ARG A 106 -1.74 -14.81 -10.36
C ARG A 106 -2.61 -15.52 -11.39
N THR A 107 -3.61 -16.28 -10.98
CA THR A 107 -4.54 -16.87 -11.95
C THR A 107 -5.36 -15.79 -12.65
N PRO A 108 -5.82 -16.01 -13.88
CA PRO A 108 -6.71 -15.08 -14.57
C PRO A 108 -7.95 -14.72 -13.78
N GLU A 109 -8.47 -15.64 -12.97
CA GLU A 109 -9.62 -15.38 -12.09
C GLU A 109 -9.21 -14.54 -10.88
N GLY A 110 -8.08 -14.84 -10.23
CA GLY A 110 -7.52 -14.05 -9.12
C GLY A 110 -7.31 -12.59 -9.52
N ILE A 111 -6.66 -12.38 -10.69
CA ILE A 111 -6.43 -11.04 -11.25
C ILE A 111 -7.74 -10.27 -11.45
N ARG A 112 -8.79 -10.92 -12.02
CA ARG A 112 -10.10 -10.28 -12.21
C ARG A 112 -10.79 -9.95 -10.89
N ARG A 113 -10.73 -10.85 -9.91
CA ARG A 113 -11.28 -10.64 -8.56
C ARG A 113 -10.62 -9.44 -7.88
N VAL A 114 -9.29 -9.38 -7.87
CA VAL A 114 -8.54 -8.25 -7.28
C VAL A 114 -8.79 -6.95 -8.03
N ALA A 115 -8.81 -6.97 -9.37
CA ALA A 115 -9.16 -5.79 -10.17
C ALA A 115 -10.55 -5.23 -9.82
N ALA A 116 -11.53 -6.11 -9.52
CA ALA A 116 -12.85 -5.69 -9.08
C ALA A 116 -12.82 -5.04 -7.70
N VAL A 117 -12.01 -5.55 -6.77
CA VAL A 117 -11.78 -4.96 -5.44
C VAL A 117 -11.13 -3.58 -5.56
N LEU A 118 -10.05 -3.45 -6.35
CA LEU A 118 -9.38 -2.17 -6.57
C LEU A 118 -10.32 -1.12 -7.18
N ARG A 119 -11.20 -1.52 -8.10
CA ARG A 119 -12.25 -0.60 -8.62
C ARG A 119 -13.21 -0.12 -7.53
N LYS A 120 -13.58 -0.98 -6.55
CA LYS A 120 -14.43 -0.56 -5.41
C LYS A 120 -13.68 0.47 -4.56
N ILE A 121 -12.40 0.22 -4.25
CA ILE A 121 -11.54 1.12 -3.47
C ILE A 121 -11.42 2.49 -4.16
N HIS A 122 -11.01 2.50 -5.43
CA HIS A 122 -10.75 3.74 -6.18
C HIS A 122 -12.02 4.55 -6.52
N LYS A 123 -13.21 3.95 -6.37
CA LYS A 123 -14.51 4.63 -6.52
C LYS A 123 -15.13 5.05 -5.20
N ALA A 124 -14.52 4.70 -4.08
CA ALA A 124 -15.02 5.06 -2.76
C ALA A 124 -15.00 6.58 -2.55
N ALA A 125 -15.73 7.05 -1.56
CA ALA A 125 -15.63 8.45 -1.16
C ALA A 125 -14.23 8.75 -0.62
N ALA A 126 -13.81 10.01 -0.78
CA ALA A 126 -12.48 10.46 -0.39
C ALA A 126 -12.17 10.14 1.08
N ILE A 127 -10.91 9.81 1.34
CA ILE A 127 -10.32 9.63 2.66
C ILE A 127 -9.35 10.78 2.96
N PRO A 128 -9.03 11.07 4.22
CA PRO A 128 -7.94 11.99 4.56
C PRO A 128 -6.61 11.46 4.04
N GLY A 129 -5.60 12.35 4.05
CA GLY A 129 -4.26 11.99 3.64
C GLY A 129 -4.06 11.94 2.12
N ARG A 130 -2.82 12.04 1.74
CA ARG A 130 -2.37 11.99 0.35
C ARG A 130 -1.17 11.08 0.25
N PHE A 131 -1.10 10.36 -0.86
CA PHE A 131 0.05 9.54 -1.19
C PHE A 131 0.53 9.88 -2.60
N ASP A 132 1.74 10.39 -2.69
CA ASP A 132 2.46 10.61 -3.94
C ASP A 132 3.78 9.84 -3.84
N ALA A 133 3.94 8.78 -4.62
CA ALA A 133 5.10 7.91 -4.57
C ALA A 133 6.43 8.67 -4.78
N HIS A 134 6.44 9.72 -5.59
CA HIS A 134 7.63 10.55 -5.81
C HIS A 134 7.97 11.36 -4.54
N ALA A 135 6.96 11.99 -3.92
CA ALA A 135 7.16 12.76 -2.69
C ALA A 135 7.53 11.87 -1.50
N VAL A 136 6.97 10.66 -1.42
CA VAL A 136 7.31 9.68 -0.37
C VAL A 136 8.78 9.26 -0.45
N VAL A 137 9.30 9.03 -1.65
CA VAL A 137 10.71 8.70 -1.84
C VAL A 137 11.62 9.85 -1.39
N ASP A 138 11.28 11.09 -1.74
CA ASP A 138 12.03 12.28 -1.31
C ASP A 138 11.99 12.42 0.22
N GLN A 139 10.82 12.21 0.84
CA GLN A 139 10.67 12.20 2.30
C GLN A 139 11.54 11.12 2.95
N TYR A 140 11.52 9.89 2.44
CA TYR A 140 12.34 8.81 3.01
C TYR A 140 13.84 9.10 2.90
N ARG A 141 14.28 9.73 1.80
CA ARG A 141 15.67 10.20 1.68
C ARG A 141 16.02 11.25 2.73
N GLU A 142 15.14 12.23 2.93
CA GLU A 142 15.35 13.27 3.93
C GLU A 142 15.42 12.70 5.35
N GLU A 143 14.48 11.80 5.71
CA GLU A 143 14.46 11.14 7.00
C GLU A 143 15.69 10.26 7.20
N ALA A 144 16.07 9.44 6.22
CA ALA A 144 17.26 8.62 6.27
C ALA A 144 18.53 9.50 6.50
N THR A 145 18.63 10.63 5.79
CA THR A 145 19.74 11.57 5.97
C THR A 145 19.77 12.18 7.38
N ARG A 146 18.60 12.59 7.93
CA ARG A 146 18.50 13.13 9.31
C ARG A 146 18.93 12.12 10.37
N HIS A 147 18.68 10.84 10.12
CA HIS A 147 19.04 9.74 11.02
C HIS A 147 20.44 9.16 10.74
N GLY A 148 21.22 9.79 9.86
CA GLY A 148 22.58 9.36 9.55
C GLY A 148 22.66 8.03 8.79
N VAL A 149 21.55 7.63 8.15
CA VAL A 149 21.49 6.42 7.33
C VAL A 149 22.16 6.70 5.98
N TRP A 150 23.01 5.76 5.56
CA TRP A 150 23.68 5.85 4.28
C TRP A 150 22.69 5.71 3.12
N ILE A 151 22.77 6.64 2.15
CA ILE A 151 21.99 6.59 0.92
C ILE A 151 22.81 5.87 -0.15
N PRO A 152 22.29 4.79 -0.76
CA PRO A 152 22.96 4.07 -1.83
C PRO A 152 23.20 4.94 -3.07
N ALA A 153 24.29 4.68 -3.82
CA ALA A 153 24.61 5.40 -5.05
C ALA A 153 23.53 5.17 -6.15
N GLU A 154 22.83 4.07 -6.07
CA GLU A 154 21.69 3.69 -6.92
C GLU A 154 20.54 4.70 -6.86
N PHE A 155 20.44 5.45 -5.75
CA PHE A 155 19.40 6.46 -5.56
C PHE A 155 19.38 7.49 -6.69
N ASP A 156 20.52 8.03 -7.08
CA ASP A 156 20.56 9.10 -8.09
C ASP A 156 20.06 8.63 -9.46
N HIS A 157 20.39 7.40 -9.86
CA HIS A 157 19.87 6.80 -11.10
C HIS A 157 18.37 6.51 -11.01
N ALA A 158 17.91 5.97 -9.87
CA ALA A 158 16.50 5.70 -9.63
C ALA A 158 15.69 7.01 -9.60
N HIS A 159 16.21 8.06 -8.98
CA HIS A 159 15.57 9.36 -8.91
C HIS A 159 15.48 10.02 -10.32
N LEU A 160 16.52 9.88 -11.15
CA LEU A 160 16.45 10.35 -12.55
C LEU A 160 15.35 9.62 -13.34
N ALA A 161 15.22 8.30 -13.18
CA ALA A 161 14.14 7.55 -13.80
C ALA A 161 12.76 8.01 -13.30
N SER A 162 12.60 8.21 -11.99
CA SER A 162 11.40 8.74 -11.33
C SER A 162 10.96 10.08 -11.94
N GLU A 163 11.89 11.04 -12.10
CA GLU A 163 11.61 12.33 -12.69
C GLU A 163 11.17 12.25 -14.16
N ARG A 164 11.73 11.30 -14.91
CA ARG A 164 11.30 11.02 -16.29
C ARG A 164 9.89 10.47 -16.34
N ILE A 165 9.55 9.54 -15.43
CA ILE A 165 8.21 8.97 -15.28
C ILE A 165 7.21 10.07 -14.94
N ARG A 166 7.52 10.91 -13.93
CA ARG A 166 6.67 12.02 -13.51
C ARG A 166 6.35 12.97 -14.67
N ARG A 167 7.36 13.37 -15.45
CA ARG A 167 7.18 14.23 -16.63
C ARG A 167 6.35 13.56 -17.71
N ALA A 168 6.64 12.30 -18.04
CA ALA A 168 5.91 11.57 -19.06
C ALA A 168 4.43 11.38 -18.70
N ARG A 169 4.15 11.03 -17.44
CA ARG A 169 2.78 10.81 -16.98
C ARG A 169 2.00 12.09 -16.70
N GLY A 170 2.66 13.16 -16.26
CA GLY A 170 2.01 14.41 -15.84
C GLY A 170 0.97 14.20 -14.73
N PRO A 171 0.09 15.21 -14.47
CA PRO A 171 -0.97 15.09 -13.46
C PRO A 171 -1.93 13.95 -13.77
N GLN A 172 -2.26 13.16 -12.73
CA GLN A 172 -3.18 12.03 -12.82
C GLN A 172 -4.43 12.27 -11.96
N PRO A 173 -5.58 11.67 -12.32
CA PRO A 173 -6.75 11.64 -11.44
C PRO A 173 -6.41 11.04 -10.10
N GLN A 174 -6.77 11.74 -9.03
CA GLN A 174 -6.50 11.35 -7.66
C GLN A 174 -7.69 10.61 -7.07
N VAL A 175 -7.47 9.41 -6.53
CA VAL A 175 -8.50 8.52 -5.98
C VAL A 175 -8.03 7.93 -4.64
N PRO A 176 -8.94 7.40 -3.79
CA PRO A 176 -8.52 6.60 -2.65
C PRO A 176 -7.70 5.41 -3.11
N CYS A 177 -6.52 5.21 -2.53
CA CYS A 177 -5.59 4.11 -2.81
C CYS A 177 -5.18 3.43 -1.51
N HIS A 178 -4.80 2.16 -1.62
CA HIS A 178 -4.26 1.37 -0.50
C HIS A 178 -2.75 1.61 -0.31
N ASN A 179 -2.02 1.63 -1.41
CA ASN A 179 -0.57 1.88 -1.52
C ASN A 179 0.36 0.83 -0.90
N ASP A 180 -0.19 -0.31 -0.44
CA ASP A 180 0.61 -1.41 0.14
C ASP A 180 -0.06 -2.77 -0.11
N LEU A 181 -0.17 -3.16 -1.38
CA LEU A 181 -0.84 -4.38 -1.83
C LEU A 181 0.10 -5.60 -1.79
N LEU A 182 0.63 -5.88 -0.60
CA LEU A 182 1.38 -7.10 -0.31
C LEU A 182 0.44 -8.31 -0.25
N ASN A 183 0.98 -9.50 -0.54
CA ASN A 183 0.19 -10.74 -0.49
C ASN A 183 -0.46 -10.99 0.88
N ALA A 184 0.25 -10.66 1.95
CA ALA A 184 -0.24 -10.83 3.33
C ALA A 184 -1.49 -10.00 3.64
N ASN A 185 -1.77 -8.95 2.84
CA ASN A 185 -2.90 -8.04 3.03
C ASN A 185 -4.18 -8.53 2.33
N PHE A 186 -4.13 -9.68 1.63
CA PHE A 186 -5.30 -10.27 0.98
C PHE A 186 -5.80 -11.51 1.72
N LEU A 187 -7.07 -11.46 2.14
CA LEU A 187 -7.78 -12.57 2.77
C LEU A 187 -8.99 -12.96 1.94
N ASP A 188 -9.37 -14.23 1.96
CA ASP A 188 -10.59 -14.75 1.31
C ASP A 188 -11.50 -15.36 2.35
N ASP A 189 -12.69 -14.80 2.52
CA ASP A 189 -13.80 -15.31 3.35
C ASP A 189 -15.03 -15.70 2.52
N GLY A 190 -14.83 -15.94 1.22
CA GLY A 190 -15.82 -16.03 0.15
C GLY A 190 -15.78 -14.81 -0.75
N GLU A 191 -15.27 -13.69 -0.25
CA GLU A 191 -14.93 -12.46 -0.97
C GLU A 191 -13.50 -12.05 -0.64
N ILE A 192 -12.82 -11.38 -1.57
CA ILE A 192 -11.48 -10.81 -1.26
C ILE A 192 -11.64 -9.64 -0.32
N ARG A 193 -10.97 -9.74 0.84
CA ARG A 193 -10.81 -8.67 1.83
C ARG A 193 -9.40 -8.13 1.78
N VAL A 194 -9.27 -6.82 2.00
CA VAL A 194 -7.98 -6.13 2.06
C VAL A 194 -7.83 -5.53 3.45
N VAL A 195 -6.69 -5.78 4.07
CA VAL A 195 -6.34 -5.32 5.42
C VAL A 195 -5.08 -4.46 5.36
N ASP A 196 -4.74 -3.81 6.47
CA ASP A 196 -3.54 -2.99 6.63
C ASP A 196 -3.51 -1.70 5.80
N TRP A 197 -4.39 -0.76 6.17
CA TRP A 197 -4.63 0.50 5.48
C TRP A 197 -3.68 1.63 5.93
N GLU A 198 -2.55 1.34 6.55
CA GLU A 198 -1.69 2.35 7.17
C GLU A 198 -1.02 3.31 6.19
N TYR A 199 -0.82 2.90 4.91
CA TYR A 199 -0.32 3.74 3.83
C TYR A 199 -1.43 4.32 2.94
N ALA A 200 -2.70 4.10 3.30
CA ALA A 200 -3.80 4.56 2.48
C ALA A 200 -3.84 6.09 2.38
N GLY A 201 -4.22 6.58 1.20
CA GLY A 201 -4.32 8.01 0.93
C GLY A 201 -4.92 8.28 -0.44
N ILE A 202 -5.22 9.55 -0.70
CA ILE A 202 -5.63 9.99 -2.03
C ILE A 202 -4.39 10.04 -2.92
N GLY A 203 -4.36 9.24 -3.98
CA GLY A 203 -3.20 9.05 -4.84
C GLY A 203 -3.54 8.61 -6.26
N ASP A 204 -2.53 8.14 -6.96
CA ASP A 204 -2.61 7.65 -8.32
C ASP A 204 -2.98 6.17 -8.35
N ARG A 205 -4.13 5.82 -8.92
CA ARG A 205 -4.59 4.42 -9.05
C ARG A 205 -3.57 3.49 -9.70
N PHE A 206 -2.72 4.01 -10.58
CA PHE A 206 -1.69 3.19 -11.21
C PHE A 206 -0.59 2.79 -10.24
N PHE A 207 -0.42 3.49 -9.11
CA PHE A 207 0.48 3.01 -8.08
C PHE A 207 -0.06 1.73 -7.44
N ASP A 208 -1.35 1.65 -7.09
CA ASP A 208 -1.95 0.42 -6.56
C ASP A 208 -1.87 -0.74 -7.57
N LEU A 209 -2.22 -0.49 -8.85
CA LEU A 209 -2.12 -1.52 -9.89
C LEU A 209 -0.69 -2.03 -10.06
N ALA A 210 0.28 -1.14 -10.01
CA ALA A 210 1.70 -1.46 -10.14
C ALA A 210 2.27 -2.14 -8.89
N ASN A 211 1.88 -1.69 -7.70
CA ASN A 211 2.29 -2.28 -6.43
C ASN A 211 1.77 -3.72 -6.32
N LEU A 212 0.50 -3.97 -6.66
CA LEU A 212 -0.03 -5.32 -6.80
C LEU A 212 0.81 -6.15 -7.77
N SER A 213 1.05 -5.63 -8.98
CA SER A 213 1.77 -6.33 -10.04
C SER A 213 3.20 -6.72 -9.63
N VAL A 214 3.94 -5.78 -9.02
CA VAL A 214 5.32 -5.99 -8.56
C VAL A 214 5.38 -7.00 -7.41
N ASN A 215 4.50 -6.86 -6.42
CA ASN A 215 4.51 -7.71 -5.23
C ASN A 215 4.07 -9.16 -5.51
N HIS A 216 3.40 -9.39 -6.64
CA HIS A 216 2.95 -10.72 -7.05
C HIS A 216 3.70 -11.24 -8.30
N ASP A 217 4.81 -10.60 -8.68
CA ASP A 217 5.66 -11.00 -9.82
C ASP A 217 4.86 -11.22 -11.12
N PHE A 218 3.91 -10.32 -11.43
CA PHE A 218 3.09 -10.42 -12.62
C PHE A 218 3.94 -10.30 -13.90
N SER A 219 3.66 -11.19 -14.84
CA SER A 219 4.19 -11.12 -16.20
C SER A 219 3.57 -9.98 -16.99
N ILE A 220 4.05 -9.73 -18.20
CA ILE A 220 3.45 -8.72 -19.08
C ILE A 220 2.01 -9.10 -19.47
N ASP A 221 1.70 -10.38 -19.62
CA ASP A 221 0.36 -10.84 -19.96
C ASP A 221 -0.60 -10.73 -18.77
N ASP A 222 -0.10 -10.95 -17.54
CA ASP A 222 -0.86 -10.68 -16.31
C ASP A 222 -1.16 -9.18 -16.17
N ASP A 223 -0.18 -8.31 -16.47
CA ASP A 223 -0.37 -6.85 -16.46
C ASP A 223 -1.40 -6.40 -17.50
N ARG A 224 -1.40 -6.96 -18.70
CA ARG A 224 -2.43 -6.73 -19.72
C ARG A 224 -3.81 -7.14 -19.24
N LEU A 225 -3.89 -8.34 -18.66
CA LEU A 225 -5.14 -8.84 -18.08
C LEU A 225 -5.63 -7.95 -16.94
N LEU A 226 -4.74 -7.49 -16.05
CA LEU A 226 -5.08 -6.58 -14.96
C LEU A 226 -5.64 -5.26 -15.49
N VAL A 227 -4.97 -4.65 -16.47
CA VAL A 227 -5.43 -3.41 -17.13
C VAL A 227 -6.79 -3.62 -17.79
N ALA A 228 -6.95 -4.68 -18.58
CA ALA A 228 -8.22 -5.01 -19.23
C ALA A 228 -9.34 -5.24 -18.21
N ALA A 229 -9.07 -5.99 -17.14
CA ALA A 229 -10.04 -6.27 -16.09
C ALA A 229 -10.41 -5.02 -15.29
N TYR A 230 -9.45 -4.11 -15.06
CA TYR A 230 -9.69 -2.89 -14.31
C TYR A 230 -10.41 -1.81 -15.12
N PHE A 231 -10.01 -1.53 -16.36
CA PHE A 231 -10.59 -0.48 -17.21
C PHE A 231 -11.72 -0.97 -18.13
N GLY A 232 -11.90 -2.29 -18.27
CA GLY A 232 -12.84 -2.89 -19.22
C GLY A 232 -12.28 -3.00 -20.64
N VAL A 233 -11.10 -2.46 -20.89
CA VAL A 233 -10.38 -2.48 -22.18
C VAL A 233 -8.88 -2.36 -21.91
N GLU A 234 -8.08 -3.05 -22.72
CA GLU A 234 -6.63 -2.86 -22.74
C GLU A 234 -6.27 -1.70 -23.66
N ARG A 235 -5.72 -0.61 -23.11
CA ARG A 235 -5.13 0.49 -23.87
C ARG A 235 -3.62 0.49 -23.67
N PRO A 236 -2.82 0.67 -24.74
CA PRO A 236 -1.36 0.71 -24.62
C PRO A 236 -0.85 1.74 -23.62
N ALA A 237 -1.50 2.92 -23.53
CA ALA A 237 -1.14 3.96 -22.57
C ALA A 237 -1.37 3.55 -21.11
N ASP A 238 -2.43 2.78 -20.81
CA ASP A 238 -2.70 2.27 -19.45
C ASP A 238 -1.68 1.19 -19.06
N LEU A 239 -1.35 0.29 -19.98
CA LEU A 239 -0.30 -0.70 -19.76
C LEU A 239 1.06 -0.01 -19.52
N ALA A 240 1.40 0.97 -20.34
CA ALA A 240 2.62 1.74 -20.18
C ALA A 240 2.66 2.46 -18.83
N ALA A 241 1.55 3.07 -18.40
CA ALA A 241 1.44 3.72 -17.10
C ALA A 241 1.66 2.74 -15.94
N LEU A 242 1.05 1.55 -16.00
CA LEU A 242 1.26 0.48 -15.01
C LEU A 242 2.74 0.08 -14.97
N ARG A 243 3.34 -0.22 -16.13
CA ARG A 243 4.75 -0.65 -16.24
C ARG A 243 5.71 0.40 -15.69
N LEU A 244 5.48 1.68 -15.94
CA LEU A 244 6.28 2.78 -15.38
C LEU A 244 6.10 2.88 -13.87
N MET A 245 4.88 2.73 -13.35
CA MET A 245 4.62 2.83 -11.92
C MET A 245 5.14 1.62 -11.14
N ARG A 246 5.45 0.47 -11.79
CA ARG A 246 6.19 -0.63 -11.14
C ARG A 246 7.57 -0.18 -10.68
N LEU A 247 8.26 0.66 -11.47
CA LEU A 247 9.54 1.25 -11.07
C LEU A 247 9.36 2.15 -9.85
N MET A 248 8.26 2.91 -9.79
CA MET A 248 7.97 3.76 -8.64
C MET A 248 7.63 2.95 -7.38
N SER A 249 6.93 1.81 -7.53
CA SER A 249 6.69 0.88 -6.44
C SER A 249 8.01 0.33 -5.89
N ASP A 250 8.90 -0.13 -6.77
CA ASP A 250 10.23 -0.59 -6.36
C ASP A 250 11.06 0.51 -5.70
N PHE A 251 11.00 1.74 -6.19
CA PHE A 251 11.74 2.85 -5.61
C PHE A 251 11.25 3.18 -4.19
N ARG A 252 9.93 3.17 -3.98
CA ARG A 252 9.34 3.37 -2.65
C ARG A 252 9.78 2.27 -1.69
N GLU A 253 9.74 0.99 -2.11
CA GLU A 253 10.18 -0.14 -1.29
C GLU A 253 11.67 -0.09 -0.97
N ALA A 254 12.51 0.23 -1.97
CA ALA A 254 13.93 0.40 -1.77
C ALA A 254 14.25 1.48 -0.71
N MET A 255 13.63 2.65 -0.83
CA MET A 255 13.85 3.75 0.11
C MET A 255 13.21 3.51 1.48
N TRP A 256 12.11 2.77 1.56
CA TRP A 256 11.57 2.27 2.82
C TRP A 256 12.60 1.35 3.51
N GLY A 257 13.18 0.40 2.79
CA GLY A 257 14.23 -0.47 3.31
C GLY A 257 15.47 0.30 3.78
N VAL A 258 15.90 1.32 3.01
CA VAL A 258 17.02 2.20 3.41
C VAL A 258 16.69 2.89 4.74
N LEU A 259 15.54 3.55 4.86
CA LEU A 259 15.16 4.23 6.10
C LEU A 259 15.05 3.26 7.27
N GLN A 260 14.37 2.13 7.09
CA GLN A 260 14.21 1.10 8.11
C GLN A 260 15.54 0.51 8.61
N SER A 261 16.57 0.44 7.76
CA SER A 261 17.89 -0.04 8.17
C SER A 261 18.53 0.80 9.28
N GLY A 262 18.08 2.04 9.45
CA GLY A 262 18.61 2.95 10.48
C GLY A 262 17.68 3.17 11.67
N ILE A 263 16.37 2.97 11.51
CA ILE A 263 15.41 3.28 12.57
C ILE A 263 14.73 2.04 13.19
N SER A 264 14.72 0.90 12.49
CA SER A 264 14.05 -0.31 12.95
C SER A 264 14.89 -1.06 13.98
N THR A 265 14.20 -1.68 14.95
CA THR A 265 14.79 -2.62 15.92
C THR A 265 14.53 -4.07 15.55
N LEU A 266 13.88 -4.34 14.41
CA LEU A 266 13.57 -5.68 13.94
C LEU A 266 14.83 -6.38 13.40
N ASP A 267 14.96 -7.66 13.68
CA ASP A 267 15.97 -8.53 13.08
C ASP A 267 15.54 -8.92 11.66
N PHE A 268 15.75 -7.97 10.73
CA PHE A 268 15.42 -8.13 9.32
C PHE A 268 16.50 -7.46 8.47
N ASP A 269 16.92 -8.11 7.39
CA ASP A 269 17.94 -7.59 6.48
C ASP A 269 17.33 -6.53 5.53
N PHE A 270 17.08 -5.35 6.09
CA PHE A 270 16.57 -4.20 5.33
C PHE A 270 17.49 -3.76 4.19
N ARG A 271 18.79 -4.01 4.32
CA ARG A 271 19.76 -3.65 3.29
C ARG A 271 19.60 -4.52 2.05
N SER A 272 19.62 -5.84 2.22
CA SER A 272 19.35 -6.78 1.12
C SER A 272 17.97 -6.56 0.51
N TYR A 273 16.98 -6.18 1.32
CA TYR A 273 15.65 -5.81 0.83
C TYR A 273 15.72 -4.57 -0.09
N ALA A 274 16.38 -3.49 0.35
CA ALA A 274 16.56 -2.27 -0.45
C ALA A 274 17.32 -2.56 -1.75
N ASP A 275 18.43 -3.30 -1.66
CA ASP A 275 19.26 -3.66 -2.82
C ASP A 275 18.47 -4.45 -3.86
N LYS A 276 17.62 -5.39 -3.45
CA LYS A 276 16.73 -6.15 -4.34
C LYS A 276 15.84 -5.22 -5.17
N HIS A 277 15.21 -4.23 -4.50
CA HIS A 277 14.28 -3.32 -5.15
C HIS A 277 15.01 -2.31 -6.05
N PHE A 278 16.15 -1.75 -5.62
CA PHE A 278 16.99 -0.93 -6.49
C PHE A 278 17.45 -1.66 -7.74
N ASN A 279 17.94 -2.90 -7.59
CA ASN A 279 18.39 -3.71 -8.73
C ASN A 279 17.28 -3.94 -9.74
N ARG A 280 16.07 -4.31 -9.28
CA ARG A 280 14.92 -4.53 -10.16
C ARG A 280 14.50 -3.26 -10.90
N LEU A 281 14.45 -2.12 -10.20
CA LEU A 281 14.17 -0.82 -10.78
C LEU A 281 15.18 -0.44 -11.85
N LEU A 282 16.49 -0.52 -11.53
CA LEU A 282 17.54 -0.11 -12.46
C LEU A 282 17.62 -0.99 -13.70
N LEU A 283 17.39 -2.30 -13.56
CA LEU A 283 17.26 -3.20 -14.70
C LEU A 283 16.09 -2.80 -15.59
N ALA A 284 14.92 -2.51 -15.00
CA ALA A 284 13.75 -2.07 -15.76
C ALA A 284 13.95 -0.68 -16.40
N ALA A 285 14.67 0.23 -15.76
CA ALA A 285 14.99 1.55 -16.32
C ALA A 285 16.03 1.51 -17.46
N ALA A 286 16.86 0.48 -17.47
CA ALA A 286 17.84 0.23 -18.54
C ALA A 286 17.26 -0.55 -19.74
N ASP A 287 16.07 -1.13 -19.58
CA ASP A 287 15.39 -1.88 -20.64
C ASP A 287 14.91 -0.93 -21.76
N PRO A 288 15.09 -1.28 -23.05
CA PRO A 288 14.58 -0.48 -24.18
C PRO A 288 13.08 -0.17 -24.09
N ASP A 289 12.28 -1.04 -23.47
CA ASP A 289 10.84 -0.82 -23.26
C ASP A 289 10.53 0.37 -22.35
N PHE A 290 11.46 0.78 -21.48
CA PHE A 290 11.26 1.97 -20.66
C PHE A 290 11.03 3.23 -21.48
N GLU A 291 11.83 3.45 -22.52
CA GLU A 291 11.66 4.58 -23.46
C GLU A 291 10.34 4.47 -24.25
N HIS A 292 9.96 3.25 -24.60
CA HIS A 292 8.69 3.00 -25.28
C HIS A 292 7.50 3.36 -24.39
N TYR A 293 7.49 2.94 -23.13
CA TYR A 293 6.42 3.26 -22.17
C TYR A 293 6.33 4.76 -21.87
N LEU A 294 7.47 5.45 -21.74
CA LEU A 294 7.47 6.91 -21.57
C LEU A 294 6.76 7.63 -22.73
N ARG A 295 7.05 7.21 -23.97
CA ARG A 295 6.40 7.78 -25.16
C ARG A 295 4.90 7.48 -25.24
N GLN A 296 4.51 6.22 -24.98
CA GLN A 296 3.10 5.80 -25.01
C GLN A 296 2.24 6.56 -23.98
N THR A 297 2.75 6.71 -22.76
CA THR A 297 2.04 7.45 -21.70
C THR A 297 1.89 8.93 -22.03
N SER A 298 2.90 9.55 -22.68
CA SER A 298 2.82 10.95 -23.13
C SER A 298 1.83 11.15 -24.28
N ALA A 299 1.77 10.21 -25.23
CA ALA A 299 0.84 10.28 -26.38
C ALA A 299 -0.63 10.12 -25.93
N GLY A 300 -0.91 9.21 -24.99
CA GLY A 300 -2.26 9.00 -24.48
C GLY A 300 -2.87 10.23 -23.79
N ARG A 301 -2.06 11.16 -23.27
CA ARG A 301 -2.53 12.44 -22.72
C ARG A 301 -3.00 13.42 -23.79
N MET A 302 -2.50 13.31 -25.00
CA MET A 302 -2.88 14.20 -26.10
C MET A 302 -4.24 13.79 -26.73
N GLU A 303 -4.67 12.54 -26.50
CA GLU A 303 -5.93 11.99 -27.02
C GLU A 303 -7.11 12.16 -26.04
N ASP A 304 -6.87 12.35 -24.75
CA ASP A 304 -7.91 12.64 -23.78
C ASP A 304 -8.32 14.14 -23.88
N PRO A 305 -9.57 14.47 -24.26
CA PRO A 305 -10.01 15.86 -24.27
C PRO A 305 -9.98 16.42 -22.83
N PRO A 306 -9.64 17.72 -22.65
CA PRO A 306 -9.64 18.33 -21.33
C PRO A 306 -11.03 18.18 -20.70
N PRO A 307 -11.11 17.93 -19.37
CA PRO A 307 -12.40 17.78 -18.70
C PRO A 307 -13.26 19.00 -19.00
N ALA A 308 -14.46 18.76 -19.55
CA ALA A 308 -15.40 19.82 -19.93
C ALA A 308 -15.55 20.80 -18.75
N ALA A 309 -15.17 22.05 -18.98
CA ALA A 309 -15.32 23.13 -18.01
C ALA A 309 -16.79 23.14 -17.56
N ARG A 310 -17.03 22.89 -16.27
CA ARG A 310 -18.36 22.99 -15.68
C ARG A 310 -18.85 24.41 -15.99
N ARG A 311 -19.77 24.56 -16.93
CA ARG A 311 -20.47 25.81 -17.18
C ARG A 311 -21.16 26.16 -15.87
N ARG A 312 -20.70 27.22 -15.22
CA ARG A 312 -21.49 27.90 -14.17
C ARG A 312 -22.71 28.42 -14.92
N GLY A 313 -23.86 27.85 -14.65
CA GLY A 313 -25.13 28.39 -15.11
C GLY A 313 -25.38 29.78 -14.50
N PRO A 314 -26.23 30.56 -15.15
CA PRO A 314 -26.53 31.94 -14.75
C PRO A 314 -27.19 32.03 -13.37
#